data_7688e6920b2a34a96e4dfe2bd825fa5e
#
_entry.id   7688e6920b2a34a96e4dfe2bd825fa5e
#
_cell.length_a   1.000
_cell.length_b   1.000
_cell.length_c   1.000
_cell.angle_alpha   90.00
_cell.angle_beta   90.00
_cell.angle_gamma   90.00
#
_symmetry.space_group_name_H-M   'P 1'
#
loop_
_entity.id
_entity.type
_entity.pdbx_description
1 polymer ?
#
loop_
_entity_poly.entity_id
_entity_poly.type
_entity_poly.pdbx_seq_one_letter_code
_entity_poly.pdbx_strand_id
1 'polypeptide(L)'
;ETRPLCDYLVVLIHWGVEREEMPVDHQTSLGRQCIDAGADLVVGSHPHVLQGIEYYNGKPIVYSLGNFIFSSSIPRTALLEVSLDQNGSDPELSLIPGTSSAGYTRMLTDSGDREEFYQYIESISFDISIGDDGVLSPSDQQ
;
A
#
# COMPACT_ATOMS: atom_id res chain seq x y z
N GLU A 1 -14.77 14.92 14.09
CA GLU A 1 -13.54 15.47 13.48
C GLU A 1 -12.34 14.93 14.24
N THR A 2 -11.63 13.95 13.66
CA THR A 2 -10.56 13.19 14.34
C THR A 2 -9.21 13.89 14.19
N ARG A 3 -8.97 14.60 13.08
CA ARG A 3 -7.66 15.17 12.73
C ARG A 3 -7.00 16.01 13.85
N PRO A 4 -7.71 16.88 14.58
CA PRO A 4 -7.12 17.66 15.67
C PRO A 4 -6.73 16.84 16.91
N LEU A 5 -7.05 15.55 16.93
CA LEU A 5 -6.87 14.67 18.10
C LEU A 5 -5.70 13.70 17.96
N CYS A 6 -4.97 13.75 16.84
CA CYS A 6 -3.86 12.83 16.55
C CYS A 6 -2.77 13.51 15.74
N ASP A 7 -1.54 13.03 15.88
CA ASP A 7 -0.37 13.52 15.13
C ASP A 7 -0.32 12.92 13.72
N TYR A 8 -0.76 11.67 13.57
CA TYR A 8 -0.82 10.96 12.29
C TYR A 8 -2.16 10.21 12.15
N LEU A 9 -2.91 10.51 11.08
CA LEU A 9 -4.24 9.94 10.83
C LEU A 9 -4.18 8.90 9.71
N VAL A 10 -4.40 7.64 10.09
CA VAL A 10 -4.54 6.52 9.14
C VAL A 10 -6.02 6.20 8.98
N VAL A 11 -6.47 6.13 7.72
CA VAL A 11 -7.85 5.71 7.39
C VAL A 11 -7.80 4.32 6.77
N LEU A 12 -8.47 3.36 7.42
CA LEU A 12 -8.62 2.00 6.92
C LEU A 12 -9.98 1.84 6.26
N ILE A 13 -10.01 1.38 5.01
CA ILE A 13 -11.26 1.25 4.23
C ILE A 13 -11.38 -0.16 3.64
N HIS A 14 -12.58 -0.72 3.74
CA HIS A 14 -12.95 -1.96 3.07
C HIS A 14 -13.78 -1.64 1.82
N TRP A 15 -13.21 -1.77 0.64
CA TRP A 15 -13.77 -1.26 -0.62
C TRP A 15 -13.32 -2.05 -1.86
N GLY A 16 -13.78 -1.61 -3.03
CA GLY A 16 -13.31 -2.11 -4.33
C GLY A 16 -14.07 -3.31 -4.83
N VAL A 17 -13.50 -3.98 -5.81
CA VAL A 17 -14.05 -5.17 -6.47
C VAL A 17 -13.10 -6.34 -6.29
N GLU A 18 -13.63 -7.50 -5.92
CA GLU A 18 -12.82 -8.71 -5.72
C GLU A 18 -12.02 -9.07 -6.98
N ARG A 19 -10.73 -9.35 -6.80
CA ARG A 19 -9.76 -9.79 -7.81
C ARG A 19 -9.43 -8.77 -8.90
N GLU A 20 -9.89 -7.53 -8.76
CA GLU A 20 -9.46 -6.43 -9.63
C GLU A 20 -8.15 -5.85 -9.09
N GLU A 21 -7.07 -5.93 -9.89
CA GLU A 21 -5.74 -5.42 -9.52
C GLU A 21 -5.63 -3.89 -9.65
N MET A 22 -6.47 -3.29 -10.50
CA MET A 22 -6.54 -1.84 -10.63
C MET A 22 -7.68 -1.29 -9.77
N PRO A 23 -7.46 -0.22 -9.00
CA PRO A 23 -8.53 0.41 -8.23
C PRO A 23 -9.57 1.02 -9.17
N VAL A 24 -10.85 0.83 -8.83
CA VAL A 24 -11.96 1.41 -9.59
C VAL A 24 -12.23 2.86 -9.18
N ASP A 25 -12.96 3.61 -10.02
CA ASP A 25 -13.18 5.06 -9.86
C ASP A 25 -13.64 5.48 -8.46
N HIS A 26 -14.51 4.70 -7.83
CA HIS A 26 -14.97 5.05 -6.48
C HIS A 26 -13.88 4.91 -5.42
N GLN A 27 -12.91 4.00 -5.60
CA GLN A 27 -11.78 3.86 -4.68
C GLN A 27 -10.85 5.07 -4.81
N THR A 28 -10.48 5.44 -6.05
CA THR A 28 -9.60 6.59 -6.30
C THR A 28 -10.24 7.89 -5.82
N SER A 29 -11.54 8.10 -6.12
CA SER A 29 -12.26 9.28 -5.67
C SER A 29 -12.37 9.37 -4.16
N LEU A 30 -12.75 8.28 -3.47
CA LEU A 30 -12.92 8.28 -2.02
C LEU A 30 -11.57 8.35 -1.29
N GLY A 31 -10.54 7.67 -1.80
CA GLY A 31 -9.19 7.72 -1.23
C GLY A 31 -8.64 9.16 -1.22
N ARG A 32 -8.75 9.84 -2.35
CA ARG A 32 -8.35 11.26 -2.48
C ARG A 32 -9.17 12.17 -1.58
N GLN A 33 -10.48 11.96 -1.46
CA GLN A 33 -11.33 12.72 -0.52
C GLN A 33 -10.91 12.51 0.94
N CYS A 34 -10.46 11.32 1.34
CA CYS A 34 -9.92 11.08 2.68
C CYS A 34 -8.66 11.91 2.93
N ILE A 35 -7.75 11.98 1.95
CA ILE A 35 -6.55 12.82 2.03
C ILE A 35 -6.95 14.30 2.12
N ASP A 36 -7.84 14.79 1.26
CA ASP A 36 -8.34 16.18 1.29
C ASP A 36 -9.02 16.52 2.62
N ALA A 37 -9.63 15.52 3.28
CA ALA A 37 -10.23 15.68 4.61
C ALA A 37 -9.22 15.61 5.77
N GLY A 38 -7.92 15.42 5.47
CA GLY A 38 -6.82 15.49 6.43
C GLY A 38 -6.25 14.14 6.87
N ALA A 39 -6.52 13.04 6.16
CA ALA A 39 -5.80 11.80 6.37
C ALA A 39 -4.34 11.92 5.92
N ASP A 40 -3.42 11.29 6.66
CA ASP A 40 -2.00 11.20 6.30
C ASP A 40 -1.68 9.94 5.53
N LEU A 41 -2.51 8.90 5.68
CA LEU A 41 -2.40 7.62 4.97
C LEU A 41 -3.79 7.01 4.81
N VAL A 42 -4.07 6.44 3.64
CA VAL A 42 -5.25 5.60 3.39
C VAL A 42 -4.79 4.18 3.05
N VAL A 43 -5.34 3.18 3.72
CA VAL A 43 -5.07 1.76 3.45
C VAL A 43 -6.36 1.02 3.19
N GLY A 44 -6.45 0.41 2.02
CA GLY A 44 -7.60 -0.34 1.57
C GLY A 44 -7.48 -1.84 1.76
N SER A 45 -8.62 -2.48 1.79
CA SER A 45 -8.79 -3.94 1.85
C SER A 45 -10.05 -4.35 1.08
N HIS A 46 -10.31 -5.63 0.93
CA HIS A 46 -11.44 -6.29 0.28
C HIS A 46 -11.09 -6.93 -1.08
N PRO A 47 -10.36 -6.34 -2.03
CA PRO A 47 -10.16 -6.97 -3.34
C PRO A 47 -9.51 -8.36 -3.30
N HIS A 48 -8.96 -8.79 -2.16
CA HIS A 48 -8.25 -10.05 -1.97
C HIS A 48 -7.00 -10.22 -2.83
N VAL A 49 -6.62 -9.18 -3.57
CA VAL A 49 -5.38 -9.04 -4.32
C VAL A 49 -4.71 -7.74 -3.96
N LEU A 50 -3.41 -7.63 -4.20
CA LEU A 50 -2.71 -6.36 -4.12
C LEU A 50 -3.25 -5.43 -5.20
N GLN A 51 -3.47 -4.17 -4.84
CA GLN A 51 -3.72 -3.09 -5.78
C GLN A 51 -2.60 -2.06 -5.68
N GLY A 52 -2.55 -1.17 -6.65
CA GLY A 52 -1.54 -0.14 -6.74
C GLY A 52 -1.54 0.84 -5.56
N ILE A 53 -0.53 1.70 -5.57
CA ILE A 53 -0.31 2.76 -4.61
C ILE A 53 -0.30 4.09 -5.36
N GLU A 54 -0.78 5.15 -4.73
CA GLU A 54 -0.77 6.50 -5.24
C GLU A 54 -0.24 7.46 -4.18
N TYR A 55 0.55 8.45 -4.58
CA TYR A 55 0.82 9.63 -3.76
C TYR A 55 -0.06 10.79 -4.26
N TYR A 56 -1.11 11.10 -3.51
CA TYR A 56 -2.01 12.21 -3.80
C TYR A 56 -1.77 13.36 -2.82
N ASN A 57 -1.48 14.56 -3.33
CA ASN A 57 -1.08 15.71 -2.51
C ASN A 57 0.07 15.39 -1.52
N GLY A 58 1.03 14.55 -1.95
CA GLY A 58 2.17 14.11 -1.14
C GLY A 58 1.83 13.10 -0.04
N LYS A 59 0.60 12.56 -0.02
CA LYS A 59 0.16 11.57 0.96
C LYS A 59 -0.17 10.25 0.29
N PRO A 60 0.26 9.10 0.88
CA PRO A 60 0.07 7.80 0.27
C PRO A 60 -1.36 7.26 0.40
N ILE A 61 -1.82 6.62 -0.67
CA ILE A 61 -3.04 5.81 -0.73
C ILE A 61 -2.63 4.41 -1.19
N VAL A 62 -2.72 3.43 -0.32
CA VAL A 62 -2.50 2.00 -0.63
C VAL A 62 -3.87 1.39 -0.86
N TYR A 63 -4.23 1.13 -2.13
CA TYR A 63 -5.60 0.75 -2.49
C TYR A 63 -6.01 -0.63 -2.00
N SER A 64 -5.10 -1.61 -1.94
CA SER A 64 -5.32 -2.90 -1.28
C SER A 64 -4.01 -3.61 -0.96
N LEU A 65 -3.90 -4.13 0.26
CA LEU A 65 -2.81 -5.03 0.67
C LEU A 65 -3.11 -6.51 0.38
N GLY A 66 -4.26 -6.83 -0.23
CA GLY A 66 -4.65 -8.20 -0.53
C GLY A 66 -4.85 -9.06 0.71
N ASN A 67 -4.65 -10.36 0.53
CA ASN A 67 -4.71 -11.34 1.63
C ASN A 67 -3.29 -11.57 2.18
N PHE A 68 -3.09 -11.36 3.48
CA PHE A 68 -1.82 -11.67 4.13
C PHE A 68 -1.67 -13.17 4.41
N ILE A 69 -2.76 -13.81 4.83
CA ILE A 69 -2.81 -15.25 5.09
C ILE A 69 -4.13 -15.81 4.55
N PHE A 70 -4.07 -16.96 3.89
CA PHE A 70 -5.24 -17.62 3.35
C PHE A 70 -5.02 -19.13 3.23
N SER A 71 -6.10 -19.92 3.08
CA SER A 71 -6.01 -21.38 2.95
C SER A 71 -5.46 -21.84 1.60
N SER A 72 -5.69 -21.07 0.54
CA SER A 72 -5.14 -21.32 -0.80
C SER A 72 -3.80 -20.58 -1.00
N SER A 73 -3.14 -20.88 -2.11
CA SER A 73 -1.90 -20.17 -2.49
C SER A 73 -2.17 -18.73 -2.85
N ILE A 74 -1.36 -17.83 -2.31
CA ILE A 74 -1.31 -16.41 -2.62
C ILE A 74 0.11 -16.11 -3.11
N PRO A 75 0.27 -15.88 -4.42
CA PRO A 75 1.60 -15.70 -5.01
C PRO A 75 2.27 -14.40 -4.56
N ARG A 76 1.50 -13.35 -4.27
CA ARG A 76 2.03 -12.05 -3.83
C ARG A 76 1.22 -11.52 -2.66
N THR A 77 1.92 -11.18 -1.58
CA THR A 77 1.40 -10.46 -0.42
C THR A 77 2.48 -9.55 0.14
N ALA A 78 2.11 -8.60 0.98
CA ALA A 78 3.08 -7.72 1.64
C ALA A 78 2.61 -7.31 3.04
N LEU A 79 3.60 -6.93 3.87
CA LEU A 79 3.37 -6.03 4.99
C LEU A 79 3.69 -4.61 4.54
N LEU A 80 2.86 -3.67 4.95
CA LEU A 80 3.18 -2.24 4.89
C LEU A 80 3.77 -1.84 6.24
N GLU A 81 5.01 -1.40 6.24
CA GLU A 81 5.65 -0.80 7.39
C GLU A 81 5.58 0.72 7.28
N VAL A 82 5.25 1.40 8.37
CA VAL A 82 5.20 2.85 8.45
C VAL A 82 6.07 3.30 9.60
N SER A 83 7.20 3.93 9.30
CA SER A 83 8.12 4.49 10.27
C SER A 83 7.80 5.96 10.49
N LEU A 84 7.50 6.34 11.73
CA LEU A 84 7.23 7.73 12.12
C LEU A 84 8.41 8.25 12.96
N ASP A 85 8.87 9.45 12.69
CA ASP A 85 9.78 10.13 13.57
C ASP A 85 9.06 10.58 14.88
N GLN A 86 9.82 11.05 15.88
CA GLN A 86 9.24 11.46 17.17
C GLN A 86 8.24 12.63 17.07
N ASN A 87 8.25 13.36 15.96
CA ASN A 87 7.40 14.51 15.71
C ASN A 87 6.24 14.20 14.74
N GLY A 88 6.17 12.94 14.21
CA GLY A 88 5.17 12.53 13.22
C GLY A 88 5.32 13.21 11.85
N SER A 89 6.46 13.88 11.61
CA SER A 89 6.80 14.48 10.33
C SER A 89 7.55 13.47 9.46
N ASP A 90 7.33 13.48 8.16
CA ASP A 90 7.97 12.67 7.14
C ASP A 90 7.91 11.14 7.42
N PRO A 91 6.71 10.54 7.36
CA PRO A 91 6.59 9.10 7.49
C PRO A 91 7.29 8.39 6.33
N GLU A 92 8.16 7.45 6.64
CA GLU A 92 8.71 6.51 5.66
C GLU A 92 7.82 5.28 5.56
N LEU A 93 7.41 4.95 4.34
CA LEU A 93 6.64 3.76 4.05
C LEU A 93 7.51 2.76 3.32
N SER A 94 7.45 1.50 3.72
CA SER A 94 8.10 0.41 3.00
C SER A 94 7.20 -0.83 2.87
N LEU A 95 7.41 -1.59 1.79
CA LEU A 95 6.76 -2.87 1.56
C LEU A 95 7.73 -4.00 1.88
N ILE A 96 7.29 -4.94 2.70
CA ILE A 96 7.99 -6.19 2.96
C ILE A 96 7.26 -7.30 2.19
N PRO A 97 7.79 -7.73 1.04
CA PRO A 97 7.09 -8.66 0.15
C PRO A 97 7.10 -10.08 0.66
N GLY A 98 6.07 -10.83 0.33
CA GLY A 98 5.93 -12.21 0.72
C GLY A 98 5.01 -13.04 -0.18
N THR A 99 4.91 -14.31 0.16
CA THR A 99 3.96 -15.27 -0.41
C THR A 99 3.22 -15.98 0.71
N SER A 100 2.03 -16.49 0.44
CA SER A 100 1.29 -17.29 1.40
C SER A 100 0.80 -18.59 0.75
N SER A 101 0.89 -19.70 1.47
CA SER A 101 0.39 -21.00 1.03
C SER A 101 0.00 -21.85 2.22
N ALA A 102 -1.14 -22.54 2.13
CA ALA A 102 -1.65 -23.44 3.15
C ALA A 102 -1.72 -22.81 4.58
N GLY A 103 -2.05 -21.52 4.65
CA GLY A 103 -2.15 -20.79 5.91
C GLY A 103 -0.80 -20.31 6.48
N TYR A 104 0.29 -20.37 5.71
CA TYR A 104 1.61 -19.87 6.09
C TYR A 104 2.05 -18.74 5.16
N THR A 105 2.40 -17.60 5.75
CA THR A 105 3.01 -16.48 5.03
C THR A 105 4.51 -16.49 5.26
N ARG A 106 5.27 -16.31 4.18
CA ARG A 106 6.73 -16.21 4.19
C ARG A 106 7.16 -14.95 3.47
N MET A 107 8.06 -14.19 4.09
CA MET A 107 8.68 -13.04 3.45
C MET A 107 9.69 -13.49 2.41
N LEU A 108 9.77 -12.75 1.28
CA LEU A 108 10.78 -12.97 0.27
C LEU A 108 12.13 -12.48 0.78
N THR A 109 13.14 -13.34 0.69
CA THR A 109 14.50 -13.03 1.13
C THR A 109 15.50 -12.94 -0.03
N ASP A 110 15.17 -13.55 -1.18
CA ASP A 110 15.96 -13.45 -2.40
C ASP A 110 15.79 -12.06 -3.02
N SER A 111 16.89 -11.45 -3.45
CA SER A 111 16.88 -10.09 -4.01
C SER A 111 16.16 -10.01 -5.35
N GLY A 112 16.30 -11.04 -6.20
CA GLY A 112 15.61 -11.09 -7.49
C GLY A 112 14.10 -11.24 -7.34
N ASP A 113 13.64 -12.09 -6.42
CA ASP A 113 12.21 -12.25 -6.11
C ASP A 113 11.60 -10.94 -5.55
N ARG A 114 12.38 -10.21 -4.74
CA ARG A 114 11.94 -8.91 -4.20
C ARG A 114 11.87 -7.86 -5.30
N GLU A 115 12.87 -7.78 -6.17
CA GLU A 115 12.89 -6.86 -7.29
C GLU A 115 11.69 -7.11 -8.23
N GLU A 116 11.41 -8.39 -8.59
CA GLU A 116 10.23 -8.75 -9.40
C GLU A 116 8.92 -8.30 -8.72
N PHE A 117 8.84 -8.46 -7.40
CA PHE A 117 7.67 -8.00 -6.64
C PHE A 117 7.51 -6.49 -6.69
N TYR A 118 8.59 -5.72 -6.50
CA TYR A 118 8.53 -4.25 -6.54
C TYR A 118 8.18 -3.73 -7.91
N GLN A 119 8.78 -4.28 -8.98
CA GLN A 119 8.41 -3.96 -10.36
C GLN A 119 6.93 -4.25 -10.66
N TYR A 120 6.39 -5.35 -10.12
CA TYR A 120 4.96 -5.63 -10.23
C TYR A 120 4.11 -4.56 -9.55
N ILE A 121 4.43 -4.17 -8.31
CA ILE A 121 3.67 -3.12 -7.60
C ILE A 121 3.76 -1.79 -8.35
N GLU A 122 4.93 -1.39 -8.82
CA GLU A 122 5.10 -0.18 -9.63
C GLU A 122 4.23 -0.22 -10.88
N SER A 123 4.15 -1.37 -11.57
CA SER A 123 3.38 -1.52 -12.81
C SER A 123 1.87 -1.34 -12.65
N ILE A 124 1.34 -1.55 -11.46
CA ILE A 124 -0.09 -1.39 -11.12
C ILE A 124 -0.36 -0.13 -10.29
N SER A 125 0.64 0.70 -10.06
CA SER A 125 0.57 1.92 -9.23
C SER A 125 0.54 3.20 -10.07
N PHE A 126 0.39 4.34 -9.41
CA PHE A 126 0.29 5.67 -10.02
C PHE A 126 1.54 6.47 -9.64
N ASP A 127 2.49 6.57 -10.59
CA ASP A 127 3.69 7.41 -10.47
C ASP A 127 4.44 7.25 -9.14
N ILE A 128 4.79 6.01 -8.78
CA ILE A 128 5.62 5.68 -7.63
C ILE A 128 6.92 5.01 -8.07
N SER A 129 7.91 5.03 -7.20
CA SER A 129 9.08 4.17 -7.27
C SER A 129 9.33 3.47 -5.93
N ILE A 130 9.92 2.28 -5.99
CA ILE A 130 10.22 1.45 -4.82
C ILE A 130 11.72 1.13 -4.84
N GLY A 131 12.42 1.51 -3.76
CA GLY A 131 13.84 1.19 -3.60
C GLY A 131 14.10 -0.30 -3.35
N ASP A 132 15.35 -0.74 -3.48
CA ASP A 132 15.79 -2.12 -3.21
C ASP A 132 15.48 -2.57 -1.76
N ASP A 133 15.37 -1.63 -0.84
CA ASP A 133 14.98 -1.81 0.56
C ASP A 133 13.47 -1.88 0.75
N GLY A 134 12.67 -1.58 -0.28
CA GLY A 134 11.22 -1.57 -0.26
C GLY A 134 10.61 -0.21 0.07
N VAL A 135 11.43 0.83 0.24
CA VAL A 135 10.96 2.17 0.56
C VAL A 135 10.22 2.78 -0.63
N LEU A 136 9.02 3.30 -0.35
CA LEU A 136 8.12 3.92 -1.32
C LEU A 136 8.42 5.41 -1.46
N SER A 137 8.43 5.90 -2.67
CA SER A 137 8.51 7.33 -2.97
C SER A 137 7.65 7.70 -4.18
N PRO A 138 7.17 8.94 -4.28
CA PRO A 138 6.63 9.45 -5.54
C PRO A 138 7.71 9.37 -6.62
N SER A 139 7.35 8.95 -7.84
CA SER A 139 8.28 9.08 -8.97
C SER A 139 8.53 10.56 -9.26
N ASP A 140 9.77 10.93 -9.50
CA ASP A 140 10.10 12.28 -9.97
C ASP A 140 9.37 12.53 -11.29
N GLN A 141 8.42 13.43 -11.29
CA GLN A 141 7.82 13.90 -12.55
C GLN A 141 8.91 14.62 -13.34
N GLN A 142 9.38 13.96 -14.41
CA GLN A 142 10.27 14.59 -15.38
C GLN A 142 9.50 15.62 -16.24
#